data_af72896caf4fc04e23cdda23c0a6dfa2
#
_entry.id   af72896caf4fc04e23cdda23c0a6dfa2
#
_cell.length_a   1.000
_cell.length_b   1.000
_cell.length_c   1.000
_cell.angle_alpha   90.00
_cell.angle_beta   90.00
_cell.angle_gamma   90.00
#
_symmetry.space_group_name_H-M   'P 1'
#
loop_
_entity.id
_entity.type
_entity.pdbx_description
1 polymer ?
#
loop_
_entity_poly.entity_id
_entity_poly.type
_entity_poly.pdbx_seq_one_letter_code
_entity_poly.pdbx_strand_id
1 'polypeptide(L)'
;PKSILIVHDDLDLLPGVCRFKQGGGEGGHNGLKDIVQHLQSKEFWRLRLGIGHPGQRDRVHDYVLSAPSITDRQKIEASIDRALDTLLTFAQGNQQQALQALHTQEE
;
A
#
# COMPACT_ATOMS: atom_id res chain seq x y z
N PRO A 1 -1.34 7.51 -16.49
CA PRO A 1 -1.68 7.04 -15.14
C PRO A 1 -1.62 5.52 -14.96
N LYS A 2 -2.05 4.74 -15.98
CA LYS A 2 -2.00 3.27 -15.89
C LYS A 2 -0.58 2.71 -15.87
N SER A 3 0.42 3.49 -16.28
CA SER A 3 1.83 3.09 -16.25
C SER A 3 2.53 3.49 -14.96
N ILE A 4 1.81 4.10 -14.03
CA ILE A 4 2.34 4.58 -12.75
C ILE A 4 1.92 3.63 -11.65
N LEU A 5 2.89 3.24 -10.82
CA LEU A 5 2.66 2.49 -9.60
C LEU A 5 3.10 3.35 -8.42
N ILE A 6 2.18 3.61 -7.51
CA ILE A 6 2.46 4.36 -6.27
C ILE A 6 2.50 3.36 -5.12
N VAL A 7 3.58 3.38 -4.35
CA VAL A 7 3.73 2.60 -3.13
C VAL A 7 3.40 3.53 -1.95
N HIS A 8 2.47 3.12 -1.10
CA HIS A 8 2.07 3.97 0.02
C HIS A 8 1.65 3.14 1.24
N ASP A 9 1.72 3.76 2.41
CA ASP A 9 1.19 3.22 3.64
C ASP A 9 -0.35 3.27 3.64
N ASP A 10 -0.98 2.33 4.34
CA ASP A 10 -2.43 2.23 4.37
C ASP A 10 -2.90 1.84 5.78
N LEU A 11 -3.71 2.73 6.38
CA LEU A 11 -4.27 2.53 7.72
C LEU A 11 -5.35 1.45 7.74
N ASP A 12 -5.98 1.18 6.60
CA ASP A 12 -7.10 0.24 6.50
C ASP A 12 -6.64 -1.21 6.38
N LEU A 13 -5.34 -1.44 6.23
CA LEU A 13 -4.76 -2.77 6.20
C LEU A 13 -3.90 -3.00 7.44
N LEU A 14 -3.98 -4.21 7.99
CA LEU A 14 -3.17 -4.58 9.14
C LEU A 14 -1.68 -4.68 8.77
N PRO A 15 -0.77 -4.46 9.73
CA PRO A 15 0.64 -4.70 9.50
C PRO A 15 0.89 -6.12 9.01
N GLY A 16 1.66 -6.27 7.95
CA GLY A 16 1.90 -7.55 7.31
C GLY A 16 1.02 -7.84 6.12
N VAL A 17 -0.01 -7.04 5.90
CA VAL A 17 -0.88 -7.14 4.71
C VAL A 17 -0.39 -6.15 3.67
N CYS A 18 -0.19 -6.60 2.44
CA CYS A 18 0.07 -5.68 1.35
C CYS A 18 -0.68 -6.14 0.08
N ARG A 19 -1.22 -5.18 -0.69
CA ARG A 19 -2.10 -5.46 -1.81
C ARG A 19 -1.90 -4.49 -2.94
N PHE A 20 -2.01 -4.99 -4.17
CA PHE A 20 -2.14 -4.14 -5.35
C PHE A 20 -3.59 -3.72 -5.52
N LYS A 21 -3.78 -2.50 -6.02
CA LYS A 21 -5.09 -1.97 -6.39
C LYS A 21 -4.96 -0.97 -7.52
N GLN A 22 -5.88 -1.02 -8.49
CA GLN A 22 -5.96 -0.01 -9.54
C GLN A 22 -7.11 0.94 -9.23
N GLY A 23 -6.84 2.24 -9.31
CA GLY A 23 -7.87 3.26 -9.08
C GLY A 23 -8.30 3.35 -7.62
N GLY A 24 -9.47 3.93 -7.39
CA GLY A 24 -10.05 4.09 -6.07
C GLY A 24 -9.73 5.43 -5.41
N GLY A 25 -10.26 5.63 -4.22
CA GLY A 25 -10.11 6.88 -3.47
C GLY A 25 -8.83 6.95 -2.67
N GLU A 26 -8.55 8.12 -2.13
CA GLU A 26 -7.36 8.41 -1.34
C GLU A 26 -7.45 7.92 0.11
N GLY A 27 -8.67 7.66 0.60
CA GLY A 27 -8.89 7.15 1.95
C GLY A 27 -8.39 8.07 3.06
N GLY A 28 -8.31 9.37 2.82
CA GLY A 28 -7.75 10.32 3.77
C GLY A 28 -6.23 10.45 3.75
N HIS A 29 -5.55 9.69 2.90
CA HIS A 29 -4.09 9.73 2.77
C HIS A 29 -3.67 11.03 2.08
N ASN A 30 -2.97 11.91 2.79
CA ASN A 30 -2.63 13.24 2.27
C ASN A 30 -1.70 13.18 1.07
N GLY A 31 -0.72 12.28 1.08
CA GLY A 31 0.18 12.09 -0.05
C GLY A 31 -0.55 11.65 -1.30
N LEU A 32 -1.52 10.73 -1.18
CA LEU A 32 -2.34 10.29 -2.30
C LEU A 32 -3.23 11.41 -2.83
N LYS A 33 -3.82 12.22 -1.95
CA LYS A 33 -4.62 13.37 -2.36
C LYS A 33 -3.81 14.32 -3.23
N ASP A 34 -2.57 14.60 -2.82
CA ASP A 34 -1.67 15.48 -3.55
C ASP A 34 -1.33 14.91 -4.92
N ILE A 35 -1.03 13.62 -4.99
CA ILE A 35 -0.73 12.92 -6.26
C ILE A 35 -1.92 12.96 -7.20
N VAL A 36 -3.12 12.63 -6.69
CA VAL A 36 -4.36 12.66 -7.49
C VAL A 36 -4.59 14.06 -8.06
N GLN A 37 -4.38 15.10 -7.24
CA GLN A 37 -4.57 16.48 -7.68
C GLN A 37 -3.61 16.86 -8.80
N HIS A 38 -2.34 16.48 -8.69
CA HIS A 38 -1.32 16.80 -9.69
C HIS A 38 -1.48 15.99 -10.98
N LEU A 39 -1.82 14.71 -10.87
CA LEU A 39 -2.05 13.86 -12.04
C LEU A 39 -3.42 14.06 -12.67
N GLN A 40 -4.35 14.68 -11.96
CA GLN A 40 -5.74 14.85 -12.36
C GLN A 40 -6.42 13.51 -12.71
N SER A 41 -6.01 12.44 -12.01
CA SER A 41 -6.53 11.10 -12.27
C SER A 41 -6.31 10.23 -11.04
N LYS A 42 -7.22 9.26 -10.85
CA LYS A 42 -7.10 8.19 -9.84
C LYS A 42 -6.77 6.85 -10.49
N GLU A 43 -6.58 6.81 -11.81
CA GLU A 43 -6.44 5.59 -12.60
C GLU A 43 -5.03 5.03 -12.63
N PHE A 44 -4.26 5.22 -11.56
CA PHE A 44 -2.94 4.62 -11.42
C PHE A 44 -2.99 3.38 -10.54
N TRP A 45 -1.97 2.54 -10.64
CA TRP A 45 -1.81 1.39 -9.77
C TRP A 45 -1.26 1.80 -8.42
N ARG A 46 -1.65 1.08 -7.38
CA ARG A 46 -1.17 1.30 -6.02
C ARG A 46 -0.73 -0.01 -5.40
N LEU A 47 0.41 0.03 -4.71
CA LEU A 47 0.83 -1.02 -3.79
C LEU A 47 0.58 -0.50 -2.38
N ARG A 48 -0.39 -1.09 -1.70
CA ARG A 48 -0.85 -0.66 -0.39
C ARG A 48 -0.12 -1.47 0.67
N LEU A 49 0.63 -0.80 1.55
CA LEU A 49 1.35 -1.42 2.65
C LEU A 49 0.62 -1.14 3.96
N GLY A 50 0.07 -2.18 4.57
CA GLY A 50 -0.68 -2.04 5.81
C GLY A 50 0.19 -1.64 6.97
N ILE A 51 -0.25 -0.62 7.72
CA ILE A 51 0.41 -0.17 8.95
C ILE A 51 -0.55 -0.21 10.14
N GLY A 52 -1.81 -0.56 9.92
CA GLY A 52 -2.84 -0.57 10.93
C GLY A 52 -3.36 0.83 11.23
N HIS A 53 -4.39 0.91 12.03
CA HIS A 53 -5.04 2.16 12.42
C HIS A 53 -4.96 2.33 13.94
N PRO A 54 -4.69 3.56 14.46
CA PRO A 54 -4.59 3.79 15.90
C PRO A 54 -5.93 3.67 16.64
N GLY A 55 -7.04 3.52 15.93
CA GLY A 55 -8.37 3.40 16.51
C GLY A 55 -9.08 4.73 16.72
N GLN A 56 -8.36 5.83 16.74
CA GLN A 56 -8.91 7.18 16.91
C GLN A 56 -8.41 8.09 15.79
N ARG A 57 -9.35 8.80 15.18
CA ARG A 57 -9.08 9.65 14.03
C ARG A 57 -8.09 10.77 14.32
N ASP A 58 -8.15 11.34 15.49
CA ASP A 58 -7.26 12.42 15.93
C ASP A 58 -5.82 11.95 16.20
N ARG A 59 -5.57 10.65 16.27
CA ARG A 59 -4.24 10.08 16.46
C ARG A 59 -3.54 9.70 15.16
N VAL A 60 -4.22 9.78 14.02
CA VAL A 60 -3.70 9.29 12.74
C VAL A 60 -2.40 10.03 12.37
N HIS A 61 -2.37 11.35 12.52
CA HIS A 61 -1.19 12.13 12.16
C HIS A 61 0.05 11.68 12.94
N ASP A 62 -0.07 11.58 14.26
CA ASP A 62 1.05 11.16 15.11
C ASP A 62 1.41 9.70 14.87
N TYR A 63 0.42 8.85 14.62
CA TYR A 63 0.62 7.42 14.35
C TYR A 63 1.47 7.21 13.10
N VAL A 64 1.13 7.86 11.98
CA VAL A 64 1.88 7.65 10.72
C VAL A 64 3.29 8.22 10.78
N LEU A 65 3.56 9.16 11.68
CA LEU A 65 4.89 9.75 11.86
C LEU A 65 5.71 9.04 12.94
N SER A 66 5.10 8.13 13.71
CA SER A 66 5.80 7.39 14.76
C SER A 66 6.41 6.10 14.22
N ALA A 67 7.40 5.57 14.95
CA ALA A 67 7.95 4.27 14.63
C ALA A 67 6.95 3.17 15.03
N PRO A 68 6.76 2.14 14.22
CA PRO A 68 5.92 1.00 14.60
C PRO A 68 6.55 0.20 15.75
N SER A 69 5.73 -0.62 16.43
CA SER A 69 6.25 -1.57 17.40
C SER A 69 7.20 -2.57 16.71
N ILE A 70 8.03 -3.26 17.48
CA ILE A 70 8.96 -4.25 16.93
C ILE A 70 8.19 -5.34 16.17
N THR A 71 7.09 -5.82 16.73
CA THR A 71 6.24 -6.84 16.09
C THR A 71 5.66 -6.34 14.78
N ASP A 72 5.09 -5.13 14.77
CA ASP A 72 4.50 -4.54 13.57
C ASP A 72 5.57 -4.26 12.51
N ARG A 73 6.75 -3.79 12.93
CA ARG A 73 7.86 -3.56 12.03
C ARG A 73 8.29 -4.84 11.32
N GLN A 74 8.37 -5.96 12.04
CA GLN A 74 8.72 -7.25 11.45
C GLN A 74 7.67 -7.68 10.41
N LYS A 75 6.40 -7.49 10.71
CA LYS A 75 5.31 -7.81 9.77
C LYS A 75 5.34 -6.93 8.52
N ILE A 76 5.59 -5.64 8.70
CA ILE A 76 5.69 -4.69 7.60
C ILE A 76 6.88 -5.04 6.71
N GLU A 77 8.05 -5.30 7.29
CA GLU A 77 9.23 -5.69 6.53
C GLU A 77 9.02 -6.98 5.75
N ALA A 78 8.35 -7.97 6.34
CA ALA A 78 8.02 -9.21 5.65
C ALA A 78 7.07 -8.96 4.47
N SER A 79 6.10 -8.05 4.62
CA SER A 79 5.19 -7.69 3.53
C SER A 79 5.92 -6.96 2.39
N ILE A 80 6.89 -6.13 2.71
CA ILE A 80 7.73 -5.45 1.72
C ILE A 80 8.53 -6.50 0.93
N ASP A 81 9.13 -7.48 1.60
CA ASP A 81 9.88 -8.54 0.93
C ASP A 81 9.00 -9.32 -0.06
N ARG A 82 7.77 -9.66 0.35
CA ARG A 82 6.81 -10.33 -0.54
C ARG A 82 6.44 -9.45 -1.74
N ALA A 83 6.24 -8.16 -1.49
CA ALA A 83 5.93 -7.21 -2.55
C ALA A 83 7.08 -7.12 -3.57
N LEU A 84 8.33 -7.05 -3.09
CA LEU A 84 9.50 -6.99 -3.96
C LEU A 84 9.59 -8.21 -4.87
N ASP A 85 9.25 -9.41 -4.37
CA ASP A 85 9.26 -10.62 -5.17
C ASP A 85 8.26 -10.57 -6.34
N THR A 86 7.19 -9.80 -6.21
CA THR A 86 6.16 -9.69 -7.25
C THR A 86 6.31 -8.47 -8.15
N LEU A 87 7.13 -7.48 -7.77
CA LEU A 87 7.25 -6.23 -8.52
C LEU A 87 7.78 -6.43 -9.94
N LEU A 88 8.75 -7.32 -10.13
CA LEU A 88 9.28 -7.58 -11.46
C LEU A 88 8.20 -8.17 -12.37
N THR A 89 7.45 -9.13 -11.87
CA THR A 89 6.32 -9.73 -12.61
C THR A 89 5.29 -8.65 -12.97
N PHE A 90 4.98 -7.76 -12.05
CA PHE A 90 4.06 -6.66 -12.27
C PHE A 90 4.59 -5.70 -13.34
N ALA A 91 5.88 -5.32 -13.25
CA ALA A 91 6.51 -4.39 -14.17
C ALA A 91 6.62 -4.94 -15.59
N GLN A 92 6.69 -6.26 -15.74
CA GLN A 92 6.70 -6.93 -17.04
C GLN A 92 5.33 -6.99 -17.72
N GLY A 93 4.30 -6.42 -17.12
CA GLY A 93 2.95 -6.44 -17.66
C GLY A 93 2.11 -7.62 -17.21
N ASN A 94 2.64 -8.54 -16.41
CA ASN A 94 1.92 -9.70 -15.89
C ASN A 94 1.19 -9.36 -14.59
N GLN A 95 0.32 -8.35 -14.65
CA GLN A 95 -0.32 -7.76 -13.47
C GLN A 95 -1.20 -8.75 -12.72
N GLN A 96 -2.02 -9.52 -13.43
CA GLN A 96 -2.90 -10.50 -12.80
C GLN A 96 -2.11 -11.58 -12.04
N GLN A 97 -1.02 -12.04 -12.62
CA GLN A 97 -0.15 -13.02 -11.98
C GLN A 97 0.49 -12.45 -10.72
N ALA A 98 0.96 -11.20 -10.77
CA ALA A 98 1.56 -10.52 -9.61
C ALA A 98 0.53 -10.34 -8.49
N LEU A 99 -0.69 -9.92 -8.81
CA LEU A 99 -1.76 -9.77 -7.84
C LEU A 99 -2.09 -11.10 -7.17
N GLN A 100 -2.25 -12.15 -7.96
CA GLN A 100 -2.56 -13.47 -7.45
C GLN A 100 -1.47 -14.00 -6.53
N ALA A 101 -0.21 -13.87 -6.93
CA ALA A 101 0.92 -14.33 -6.13
C ALA A 101 1.00 -13.62 -4.79
N LEU A 102 0.84 -12.29 -4.79
CA LEU A 102 0.92 -11.49 -3.57
C LEU A 102 -0.28 -11.73 -2.65
N HIS A 103 -1.49 -11.69 -3.19
CA HIS A 103 -2.72 -11.78 -2.39
C HIS A 103 -2.91 -13.19 -1.81
N THR A 104 -2.48 -14.22 -2.51
CA THR A 104 -2.57 -15.60 -2.02
C THR A 104 -1.69 -15.84 -0.80
N GLN A 105 -0.52 -15.19 -0.72
CA GLN A 105 0.39 -15.35 0.40
C GLN A 105 -0.16 -14.80 1.71
N GLU A 106 -1.20 -13.98 1.66
CA GLU A 106 -1.81 -13.33 2.82
C GLU A 106 -2.99 -14.11 3.41
N GLU A 107 -3.40 -15.19 2.76
CA GLU A 107 -4.54 -16.01 3.21
C GLU A 107 -4.13 -17.11 4.24
#